data_bf7fdfbab4c11053bc3e4b44fb0dc1ee
#
_entry.id   bf7fdfbab4c11053bc3e4b44fb0dc1ee
#
_cell.length_a   1.000
_cell.length_b   1.000
_cell.length_c   1.000
_cell.angle_alpha   90.00
_cell.angle_beta   90.00
_cell.angle_gamma   90.00
#
_symmetry.space_group_name_H-M   'P 1'
#
loop_
_entity.id
_entity.type
_entity.pdbx_description
1 polymer ?
#
loop_
_entity_poly.entity_id
_entity_poly.type
_entity_poly.pdbx_seq_one_letter_code
_entity_poly.pdbx_strand_id
1 'polypeptide(L)'
;MNPYIEILRPGNALMGAIAIILVAIIDKSFTIPIILAMFAVFFETAAGNVINDYFDYNIDLINKPERPIPSGRISPKAGRNYGYLQFLLGTICGFLISYLTNNWIPFAIVLVADVILYLYAYKLKTTPLIGNLTVAFMTGFGFVFGGFTINNPTIIMTSLY
;
A
#
# COMPACT_ATOMS: atom_id res chain seq x y z
N MET A 1 -11.16 -1.95 -19.92
CA MET A 1 -10.46 -2.69 -18.82
C MET A 1 -11.49 -3.08 -17.78
N ASN A 2 -11.32 -4.21 -17.08
CA ASN A 2 -12.23 -4.58 -15.99
C ASN A 2 -12.20 -3.49 -14.90
N PRO A 3 -13.36 -2.94 -14.46
CA PRO A 3 -13.40 -1.84 -13.50
C PRO A 3 -12.70 -2.15 -12.16
N TYR A 4 -12.74 -3.41 -11.72
CA TYR A 4 -12.05 -3.84 -10.49
C TYR A 4 -10.53 -3.88 -10.62
N ILE A 5 -9.99 -4.07 -11.83
CA ILE A 5 -8.55 -3.95 -12.09
C ILE A 5 -8.17 -2.47 -12.23
N GLU A 6 -9.01 -1.70 -12.92
CA GLU A 6 -8.78 -0.28 -13.16
C GLU A 6 -8.65 0.51 -11.85
N ILE A 7 -9.54 0.26 -10.89
CA ILE A 7 -9.58 0.99 -9.62
C ILE A 7 -8.35 0.71 -8.71
N LEU A 8 -7.71 -0.44 -8.85
CA LEU A 8 -6.47 -0.76 -8.13
C LEU A 8 -5.29 0.12 -8.57
N ARG A 9 -5.37 0.69 -9.79
CA ARG A 9 -4.26 1.39 -10.43
C ARG A 9 -2.97 0.56 -10.42
N PRO A 10 -2.96 -0.59 -11.10
CA PRO A 10 -1.88 -1.58 -10.97
C PRO A 10 -0.49 -1.00 -11.25
N GLY A 11 -0.37 0.01 -12.13
CA GLY A 11 0.88 0.73 -12.34
C GLY A 11 1.45 1.35 -11.07
N ASN A 12 0.61 2.07 -10.29
CA ASN A 12 1.03 2.65 -9.01
C ASN A 12 1.36 1.57 -7.98
N ALA A 13 0.56 0.52 -7.90
CA ALA A 13 0.77 -0.57 -6.96
C ALA A 13 2.07 -1.34 -7.25
N LEU A 14 2.39 -1.56 -8.53
CA LEU A 14 3.66 -2.16 -8.96
C LEU A 14 4.86 -1.26 -8.66
N MET A 15 4.74 0.06 -8.80
CA MET A 15 5.81 1.00 -8.44
C MET A 15 6.16 0.90 -6.94
N GLY A 16 5.18 0.73 -6.06
CA GLY A 16 5.42 0.45 -4.66
C GLY A 16 6.20 -0.86 -4.44
N ALA A 17 5.86 -1.92 -5.16
CA ALA A 17 6.57 -3.19 -5.08
C ALA A 17 8.02 -3.12 -5.58
N ILE A 18 8.36 -2.18 -6.49
CA ILE A 18 9.75 -1.97 -6.96
C ILE A 18 10.68 -1.59 -5.80
N ALA A 19 10.20 -0.84 -4.80
CA ALA A 19 11.01 -0.52 -3.63
C ALA A 19 11.50 -1.79 -2.91
N ILE A 20 10.64 -2.80 -2.79
CA ILE A 20 11.00 -4.10 -2.19
C ILE A 20 11.99 -4.87 -3.07
N ILE A 21 11.83 -4.79 -4.40
CA ILE A 21 12.78 -5.40 -5.35
C ILE A 21 14.17 -4.78 -5.19
N LEU A 22 14.26 -3.45 -5.05
CA LEU A 22 15.53 -2.76 -4.83
C LEU A 22 16.21 -3.21 -3.54
N VAL A 23 15.45 -3.34 -2.45
CA VAL A 23 15.96 -3.89 -1.19
C VAL A 23 16.48 -5.31 -1.39
N ALA A 24 15.75 -6.18 -2.10
CA ALA A 24 16.17 -7.54 -2.41
C ALA A 24 17.45 -7.60 -3.26
N ILE A 25 17.62 -6.69 -4.22
CA ILE A 25 18.83 -6.59 -5.05
C ILE A 25 20.04 -6.16 -4.21
N ILE A 26 19.86 -5.17 -3.33
CA ILE A 26 20.93 -4.67 -2.45
C ILE A 26 21.43 -5.78 -1.51
N ASP A 27 20.51 -6.54 -0.94
CA ASP A 27 20.82 -7.66 -0.04
C ASP A 27 21.23 -8.95 -0.79
N LYS A 28 21.07 -8.98 -2.12
CA LYS A 28 21.26 -10.19 -2.97
C LYS A 28 20.42 -11.38 -2.48
N SER A 29 19.26 -11.10 -1.90
CA SER A 29 18.39 -12.09 -1.27
C SER A 29 17.00 -12.06 -1.92
N PHE A 30 16.60 -13.16 -2.56
CA PHE A 30 15.25 -13.37 -3.11
C PHE A 30 14.60 -14.55 -2.37
N THR A 31 13.97 -14.24 -1.25
CA THR A 31 13.34 -15.23 -0.36
C THR A 31 11.81 -15.15 -0.45
N ILE A 32 11.10 -16.16 0.08
CA ILE A 32 9.64 -16.13 0.19
C ILE A 32 9.13 -14.89 0.93
N PRO A 33 9.71 -14.48 2.09
CA PRO A 33 9.33 -13.23 2.74
C PRO A 33 9.40 -11.99 1.83
N ILE A 34 10.41 -11.87 0.97
CA ILE A 34 10.53 -10.77 0.01
C ILE A 34 9.40 -10.80 -1.02
N ILE A 35 9.06 -11.97 -1.54
CA ILE A 35 7.93 -12.10 -2.48
C ILE A 35 6.63 -11.70 -1.79
N LEU A 36 6.41 -12.14 -0.57
CA LEU A 36 5.25 -11.73 0.23
C LEU A 36 5.24 -10.22 0.51
N ALA A 37 6.42 -9.62 0.75
CA ALA A 37 6.53 -8.16 0.95
C ALA A 37 6.16 -7.37 -0.31
N MET A 38 6.52 -7.85 -1.50
CA MET A 38 6.09 -7.26 -2.77
C MET A 38 4.56 -7.28 -2.89
N PHE A 39 3.92 -8.42 -2.56
CA PHE A 39 2.46 -8.53 -2.55
C PHE A 39 1.83 -7.65 -1.47
N ALA A 40 2.40 -7.59 -0.27
CA ALA A 40 1.92 -6.72 0.79
C ALA A 40 1.88 -5.25 0.32
N VAL A 41 3.00 -4.73 -0.18
CA VAL A 41 3.07 -3.33 -0.67
C VAL A 41 2.14 -3.11 -1.85
N PHE A 42 2.00 -4.08 -2.76
CA PHE A 42 1.04 -4.01 -3.85
C PHE A 42 -0.39 -3.87 -3.33
N PHE A 43 -0.82 -4.74 -2.42
CA PHE A 43 -2.18 -4.74 -1.88
C PHE A 43 -2.46 -3.48 -1.04
N GLU A 44 -1.51 -3.02 -0.22
CA GLU A 44 -1.63 -1.79 0.56
C GLU A 44 -1.79 -0.56 -0.35
N THR A 45 -0.96 -0.45 -1.39
CA THR A 45 -1.06 0.65 -2.35
C THR A 45 -2.39 0.61 -3.10
N ALA A 46 -2.81 -0.58 -3.53
CA ALA A 46 -4.10 -0.79 -4.20
C ALA A 46 -5.27 -0.44 -3.28
N ALA A 47 -5.23 -0.86 -1.99
CA ALA A 47 -6.21 -0.50 -0.98
C ALA A 47 -6.33 1.02 -0.82
N GLY A 48 -5.18 1.70 -0.66
CA GLY A 48 -5.12 3.16 -0.58
C GLY A 48 -5.77 3.84 -1.79
N ASN A 49 -5.51 3.36 -3.01
CA ASN A 49 -6.12 3.89 -4.24
C ASN A 49 -7.64 3.73 -4.23
N VAL A 50 -8.13 2.53 -3.89
CA VAL A 50 -9.58 2.22 -3.89
C VAL A 50 -10.33 3.01 -2.82
N ILE A 51 -9.79 3.08 -1.60
CA ILE A 51 -10.39 3.83 -0.50
C ILE A 51 -10.34 5.34 -0.77
N ASN A 52 -9.29 5.81 -1.44
CA ASN A 52 -9.21 7.19 -1.89
C ASN A 52 -10.32 7.54 -2.89
N ASP A 53 -10.56 6.69 -3.90
CA ASP A 53 -11.63 6.88 -4.89
C ASP A 53 -13.03 6.79 -4.23
N TYR A 54 -13.20 5.98 -3.18
CA TYR A 54 -14.43 5.93 -2.41
C TYR A 54 -14.72 7.26 -1.70
N PHE A 55 -13.74 7.83 -1.00
CA PHE A 55 -13.94 9.11 -0.30
C PHE A 55 -14.04 10.30 -1.27
N ASP A 56 -13.41 10.22 -2.44
CA ASP A 56 -13.46 11.25 -3.47
C ASP A 56 -14.71 11.19 -4.35
N TYR A 57 -15.66 10.28 -4.10
CA TYR A 57 -16.82 10.04 -4.96
C TYR A 57 -17.51 11.32 -5.43
N ASN A 58 -17.88 12.22 -4.51
CA ASN A 58 -18.60 13.45 -4.85
C ASN A 58 -17.75 14.44 -5.69
N ILE A 59 -16.46 14.50 -5.43
CA ILE A 59 -15.51 15.35 -6.17
C ILE A 59 -15.24 14.75 -7.54
N ASP A 60 -15.09 13.44 -7.62
CA ASP A 60 -14.80 12.73 -8.85
C ASP A 60 -16.02 12.65 -9.79
N LEU A 61 -17.25 12.77 -9.30
CA LEU A 61 -18.44 12.93 -10.17
C LEU A 61 -18.31 14.13 -11.12
N ILE A 62 -17.59 15.17 -10.69
CA ILE A 62 -17.39 16.40 -11.47
C ILE A 62 -16.06 16.33 -12.24
N ASN A 63 -14.97 15.95 -11.55
CA ASN A 63 -13.62 16.11 -12.08
C ASN A 63 -13.13 14.88 -12.89
N LYS A 64 -13.65 13.67 -12.58
CA LYS A 64 -13.22 12.41 -13.17
C LYS A 64 -14.40 11.44 -13.30
N PRO A 65 -15.46 11.82 -14.04
CA PRO A 65 -16.70 11.03 -14.13
C PRO A 65 -16.50 9.65 -14.77
N GLU A 66 -15.40 9.44 -15.50
CA GLU A 66 -15.04 8.18 -16.14
C GLU A 66 -14.51 7.12 -15.18
N ARG A 67 -14.07 7.49 -13.95
CA ARG A 67 -13.57 6.54 -12.96
C ARG A 67 -14.60 5.47 -12.59
N PRO A 68 -14.17 4.27 -12.15
CA PRO A 68 -15.09 3.14 -11.91
C PRO A 68 -16.23 3.43 -10.96
N ILE A 69 -16.02 4.19 -9.88
CA ILE A 69 -17.09 4.50 -8.91
C ILE A 69 -17.99 5.63 -9.42
N PRO A 70 -17.49 6.80 -9.84
CA PRO A 70 -18.34 7.87 -10.37
C PRO A 70 -19.16 7.47 -11.59
N SER A 71 -18.60 6.65 -12.49
CA SER A 71 -19.31 6.16 -13.69
C SER A 71 -20.39 5.12 -13.40
N GLY A 72 -20.53 4.67 -12.14
CA GLY A 72 -21.49 3.63 -11.75
C GLY A 72 -21.08 2.20 -12.12
N ARG A 73 -19.89 1.99 -12.73
CA ARG A 73 -19.37 0.65 -13.05
C ARG A 73 -19.06 -0.18 -11.81
N ILE A 74 -18.78 0.48 -10.68
CA ILE A 74 -18.66 -0.10 -9.34
C ILE A 74 -19.48 0.76 -8.39
N SER A 75 -20.36 0.15 -7.60
CA SER A 75 -21.09 0.91 -6.57
C SER A 75 -20.13 1.39 -5.47
N PRO A 76 -20.36 2.55 -4.82
CA PRO A 76 -19.50 3.04 -3.75
C PRO A 76 -19.29 2.02 -2.62
N LYS A 77 -20.36 1.29 -2.25
CA LYS A 77 -20.29 0.22 -1.23
C LYS A 77 -19.39 -0.94 -1.67
N ALA A 78 -19.50 -1.37 -2.94
CA ALA A 78 -18.66 -2.44 -3.48
C ALA A 78 -17.20 -1.99 -3.55
N GLY A 79 -16.93 -0.76 -4.00
CA GLY A 79 -15.59 -0.17 -4.00
C GLY A 79 -14.97 -0.16 -2.61
N ARG A 80 -15.68 0.39 -1.61
CA ARG A 80 -15.20 0.39 -0.23
C ARG A 80 -14.85 -1.01 0.29
N ASN A 81 -15.76 -1.97 0.10
CA ASN A 81 -15.54 -3.36 0.55
C ASN A 81 -14.35 -4.00 -0.17
N TYR A 82 -14.14 -3.66 -1.44
CA TYR A 82 -13.01 -4.12 -2.21
C TYR A 82 -11.69 -3.52 -1.71
N GLY A 83 -11.68 -2.25 -1.29
CA GLY A 83 -10.55 -1.64 -0.61
C GLY A 83 -10.19 -2.34 0.71
N TYR A 84 -11.19 -2.66 1.54
CA TYR A 84 -10.97 -3.43 2.76
C TYR A 84 -10.44 -4.84 2.50
N LEU A 85 -10.88 -5.48 1.42
CA LEU A 85 -10.32 -6.77 1.00
C LEU A 85 -8.82 -6.65 0.65
N GLN A 86 -8.40 -5.56 -0.02
CA GLN A 86 -7.00 -5.34 -0.33
C GLN A 86 -6.17 -5.13 0.95
N PHE A 87 -6.63 -4.32 1.90
CA PHE A 87 -5.98 -4.16 3.22
C PHE A 87 -5.84 -5.51 3.93
N LEU A 88 -6.90 -6.33 3.96
CA LEU A 88 -6.84 -7.66 4.56
C LEU A 88 -5.78 -8.55 3.89
N LEU A 89 -5.68 -8.53 2.56
CA LEU A 89 -4.68 -9.32 1.84
C LEU A 89 -3.25 -8.84 2.15
N GLY A 90 -3.01 -7.53 2.22
CA GLY A 90 -1.73 -6.95 2.65
C GLY A 90 -1.39 -7.35 4.08
N THR A 91 -2.35 -7.20 5.01
CA THR A 91 -2.20 -7.61 6.42
C THR A 91 -1.87 -9.11 6.56
N ILE A 92 -2.53 -9.99 5.79
CA ILE A 92 -2.22 -11.43 5.76
C ILE A 92 -0.77 -11.65 5.29
N CYS A 93 -0.32 -10.97 4.24
CA CYS A 93 1.08 -11.05 3.80
C CYS A 93 2.03 -10.61 4.92
N GLY A 94 1.79 -9.49 5.60
CA GLY A 94 2.57 -9.02 6.72
C GLY A 94 2.65 -10.01 7.87
N PHE A 95 1.52 -10.66 8.20
CA PHE A 95 1.46 -11.73 9.20
C PHE A 95 2.32 -12.94 8.78
N LEU A 96 2.20 -13.41 7.54
CA LEU A 96 2.98 -14.54 7.03
C LEU A 96 4.48 -14.25 7.02
N ILE A 97 4.90 -13.02 6.63
CA ILE A 97 6.30 -12.58 6.71
C ILE A 97 6.78 -12.71 8.14
N SER A 98 6.03 -12.15 9.09
CA SER A 98 6.41 -12.15 10.50
C SER A 98 6.51 -13.55 11.09
N TYR A 99 5.60 -14.43 10.70
CA TYR A 99 5.63 -15.83 11.09
C TYR A 99 6.87 -16.57 10.54
N LEU A 100 7.19 -16.37 9.25
CA LEU A 100 8.31 -17.03 8.57
C LEU A 100 9.69 -16.51 9.03
N THR A 101 9.78 -15.23 9.39
CA THR A 101 11.03 -14.59 9.83
C THR A 101 11.22 -14.59 11.33
N ASN A 102 10.21 -15.04 12.10
CA ASN A 102 10.13 -14.93 13.55
C ASN A 102 10.38 -13.49 14.06
N ASN A 103 9.96 -12.49 13.26
CA ASN A 103 10.10 -11.06 13.54
C ASN A 103 8.73 -10.38 13.34
N TRP A 104 8.13 -9.88 14.42
CA TRP A 104 6.79 -9.29 14.38
C TRP A 104 6.74 -7.82 13.94
N ILE A 105 7.90 -7.22 13.66
CA ILE A 105 7.96 -5.83 13.19
C ILE A 105 7.31 -5.66 11.82
N PRO A 106 7.51 -6.51 10.80
CA PRO A 106 6.83 -6.39 9.50
C PRO A 106 5.30 -6.36 9.63
N PHE A 107 4.72 -7.20 10.49
CA PHE A 107 3.27 -7.19 10.73
C PHE A 107 2.79 -5.87 11.35
N ALA A 108 3.52 -5.38 12.37
CA ALA A 108 3.20 -4.09 13.00
C ALA A 108 3.31 -2.92 11.98
N ILE A 109 4.30 -2.95 11.09
CA ILE A 109 4.46 -1.96 10.02
C ILE A 109 3.24 -1.94 9.10
N VAL A 110 2.75 -3.10 8.66
CA VAL A 110 1.57 -3.19 7.79
C VAL A 110 0.33 -2.64 8.50
N LEU A 111 0.09 -3.00 9.76
CA LEU A 111 -1.04 -2.46 10.52
C LEU A 111 -0.98 -0.93 10.66
N VAL A 112 0.20 -0.38 10.87
CA VAL A 112 0.41 1.09 10.90
C VAL A 112 0.14 1.70 9.53
N ALA A 113 0.58 1.04 8.46
CA ALA A 113 0.35 1.48 7.09
C ALA A 113 -1.15 1.51 6.76
N ASP A 114 -1.92 0.47 7.12
CA ASP A 114 -3.39 0.42 6.98
C ASP A 114 -4.05 1.67 7.57
N VAL A 115 -3.70 1.99 8.82
CA VAL A 115 -4.27 3.16 9.53
C VAL A 115 -3.89 4.46 8.82
N ILE A 116 -2.62 4.63 8.45
CA ILE A 116 -2.13 5.85 7.81
C ILE A 116 -2.78 6.03 6.43
N LEU A 117 -2.85 4.98 5.61
CA LEU A 117 -3.45 5.04 4.27
C LEU A 117 -4.95 5.34 4.35
N TYR A 118 -5.65 4.74 5.31
CA TYR A 118 -7.07 5.04 5.54
C TYR A 118 -7.27 6.50 5.97
N LEU A 119 -6.51 6.99 6.96
CA LEU A 119 -6.59 8.37 7.43
C LEU A 119 -6.18 9.37 6.34
N TYR A 120 -5.20 9.03 5.53
CA TYR A 120 -4.80 9.82 4.37
C TYR A 120 -5.98 9.99 3.40
N ALA A 121 -6.60 8.88 3.01
CA ALA A 121 -7.75 8.91 2.10
C ALA A 121 -8.94 9.66 2.68
N TYR A 122 -9.20 9.49 3.99
CA TYR A 122 -10.33 10.12 4.67
C TYR A 122 -10.15 11.64 4.85
N LYS A 123 -8.97 12.10 5.30
CA LYS A 123 -8.81 13.50 5.71
C LYS A 123 -7.46 14.13 5.34
N LEU A 124 -6.32 13.43 5.50
CA LEU A 124 -5.01 14.07 5.46
C LEU A 124 -4.67 14.65 4.08
N LYS A 125 -5.16 14.04 3.00
CA LYS A 125 -4.93 14.51 1.62
C LYS A 125 -5.47 15.91 1.34
N THR A 126 -6.47 16.38 2.10
CA THR A 126 -7.04 17.73 1.94
C THR A 126 -6.17 18.81 2.59
N THR A 127 -5.15 18.42 3.36
CA THR A 127 -4.23 19.32 4.03
C THR A 127 -2.91 19.33 3.25
N PRO A 128 -2.56 20.39 2.51
CA PRO A 128 -1.47 20.37 1.53
C PRO A 128 -0.13 19.88 2.06
N LEU A 129 0.30 20.39 3.23
CA LEU A 129 1.59 19.99 3.81
C LEU A 129 1.56 18.58 4.40
N ILE A 130 0.53 18.28 5.20
CA ILE A 130 0.39 16.98 5.88
C ILE A 130 0.17 15.87 4.84
N GLY A 131 -0.64 16.12 3.80
CA GLY A 131 -0.86 15.16 2.73
C GLY A 131 0.44 14.79 2.02
N ASN A 132 1.24 15.78 1.62
CA ASN A 132 2.52 15.55 0.94
C ASN A 132 3.53 14.83 1.85
N LEU A 133 3.62 15.22 3.12
CA LEU A 133 4.47 14.54 4.10
C LEU A 133 4.06 13.09 4.32
N THR A 134 2.75 12.81 4.36
CA THR A 134 2.25 11.43 4.50
C THR A 134 2.67 10.57 3.30
N VAL A 135 2.56 11.07 2.07
CA VAL A 135 2.99 10.35 0.87
C VAL A 135 4.50 10.10 0.90
N ALA A 136 5.31 11.12 1.22
CA ALA A 136 6.76 10.99 1.33
C ALA A 136 7.16 9.97 2.40
N PHE A 137 6.50 10.04 3.58
CA PHE A 137 6.70 9.08 4.67
C PHE A 137 6.37 7.66 4.24
N MET A 138 5.21 7.43 3.62
CA MET A 138 4.80 6.10 3.17
C MET A 138 5.72 5.52 2.10
N THR A 139 6.30 6.37 1.23
CA THR A 139 7.31 5.94 0.25
C THR A 139 8.57 5.43 0.95
N GLY A 140 9.12 6.19 1.90
CA GLY A 140 10.27 5.77 2.71
C GLY A 140 9.96 4.54 3.58
N PHE A 141 8.74 4.46 4.11
CA PHE A 141 8.29 3.38 4.97
C PHE A 141 8.29 2.01 4.27
N GLY A 142 8.11 1.99 2.94
CA GLY A 142 8.25 0.78 2.12
C GLY A 142 9.69 0.21 2.15
N PHE A 143 10.73 1.05 2.12
CA PHE A 143 12.12 0.60 2.26
C PHE A 143 12.41 0.05 3.66
N VAL A 144 11.92 0.73 4.69
CA VAL A 144 12.02 0.26 6.09
C VAL A 144 11.35 -1.11 6.24
N PHE A 145 10.16 -1.29 5.69
CA PHE A 145 9.45 -2.57 5.67
C PHE A 145 10.27 -3.67 5.00
N GLY A 146 10.85 -3.39 3.83
CA GLY A 146 11.74 -4.30 3.13
C GLY A 146 12.96 -4.71 3.97
N GLY A 147 13.62 -3.74 4.63
CA GLY A 147 14.75 -3.97 5.52
C GLY A 147 14.40 -4.92 6.69
N PHE A 148 13.27 -4.69 7.36
CA PHE A 148 12.81 -5.57 8.44
C PHE A 148 12.35 -6.95 7.95
N THR A 149 11.87 -7.05 6.71
CA THR A 149 11.51 -8.33 6.08
C THR A 149 12.73 -9.22 5.86
N ILE A 150 13.85 -8.63 5.44
CA ILE A 150 15.13 -9.35 5.25
C ILE A 150 15.77 -9.65 6.60
N ASN A 151 15.43 -8.91 7.64
CA ASN A 151 16.03 -8.96 8.97
C ASN A 151 17.55 -8.67 8.95
N ASN A 152 17.99 -7.79 8.04
CA ASN A 152 19.37 -7.36 7.91
C ASN A 152 19.55 -5.97 8.56
N PRO A 153 20.28 -5.87 9.70
CA PRO A 153 20.42 -4.61 10.42
C PRO A 153 21.10 -3.51 9.61
N THR A 154 22.01 -3.86 8.71
CA THR A 154 22.70 -2.88 7.84
C THR A 154 21.73 -2.22 6.88
N ILE A 155 20.82 -3.00 6.26
CA ILE A 155 19.80 -2.48 5.34
C ILE A 155 18.76 -1.68 6.10
N ILE A 156 18.36 -2.12 7.29
CA ILE A 156 17.46 -1.35 8.15
C ILE A 156 18.06 0.03 8.43
N MET A 157 19.33 0.11 8.80
CA MET A 157 19.97 1.40 9.06
C MET A 157 20.07 2.26 7.80
N THR A 158 20.45 1.70 6.66
CA THR A 158 20.56 2.48 5.40
C THR A 158 19.20 2.94 4.86
N SER A 159 18.10 2.27 5.21
CA SER A 159 16.74 2.69 4.82
C SER A 159 16.18 3.85 5.65
N LEU A 160 16.87 4.22 6.75
CA LEU A 160 16.46 5.33 7.63
C LEU A 160 17.17 6.64 7.27
N TYR A 161 18.17 6.63 6.41
CA TYR A 161 18.87 7.81 5.87
C TYR A 161 18.41 8.14 4.46
#